data_91e11c39743309c437ca3fdcdbf59f54
#
_entry.id   91e11c39743309c437ca3fdcdbf59f54
#
_cell.length_a   1.000
_cell.length_b   1.000
_cell.length_c   1.000
_cell.angle_alpha   90.00
_cell.angle_beta   90.00
_cell.angle_gamma   90.00
#
_symmetry.space_group_name_H-M   'P 1'
#
loop_
_entity.id
_entity.type
_entity.pdbx_description
1 polymer ?
#
loop_
_entity_poly.entity_id
_entity_poly.type
_entity_poly.pdbx_seq_one_letter_code
_entity_poly.pdbx_strand_id
1 'polypeptide(L)'
;MGRKRAPGNEWMPKGVFFRPSGYYWKPGGSTENIAPADATKAEVWVAYEKKVEGRKNRITFTQLWRKFLASADYADLAPRTQKDYLAHEKYILAVFGDAEAKAIKPEHIRRYMDARGQKSRVQANHEHSSMSRVFRWSYQRGYVPGNPCVGVDKFPKPQRDRYITDEEYRAIYNNATPAVRAAMEIAYLCAARVSDVLKMNWNQILEKGIFIQQGKTGVKQIKSWTDCLRDAVEICREWGEEGPVIRTMYGERYSYKGFNEAWRKARKAAGDDLGRPLDCTFHDLKAKGISDYEGTAKDKQKYSGHKTESQVLVYDRKVKMSPTLDRKR
;
A
#
# COMPACT_ATOMS: atom_id res chain seq x y z
N MET A 1 -2.35 36.80 33.08
CA MET A 1 -1.27 37.11 34.04
C MET A 1 -1.05 35.91 34.95
N GLY A 2 0.21 35.45 35.10
CA GLY A 2 0.51 34.33 36.00
C GLY A 2 0.39 34.75 37.46
N ARG A 3 -0.06 33.81 38.33
CA ARG A 3 -0.16 34.06 39.79
C ARG A 3 1.21 34.48 40.34
N LYS A 4 1.27 35.56 41.12
CA LYS A 4 2.51 35.99 41.78
C LYS A 4 3.04 34.87 42.67
N ARG A 5 4.35 34.66 42.67
CA ARG A 5 5.02 33.70 43.56
C ARG A 5 4.95 34.12 45.01
N ALA A 6 4.91 33.14 45.91
CA ALA A 6 5.02 33.44 47.32
C ALA A 6 6.39 34.07 47.63
N PRO A 7 6.49 35.01 48.59
CA PRO A 7 7.75 35.60 49.03
C PRO A 7 8.79 34.48 49.39
N GLY A 8 10.03 34.67 48.93
CA GLY A 8 11.11 33.69 49.13
C GLY A 8 11.24 32.59 48.07
N ASN A 9 10.28 32.53 47.12
CA ASN A 9 10.25 31.51 46.05
C ASN A 9 10.56 32.09 44.65
N GLU A 10 11.01 33.33 44.58
CA GLU A 10 11.32 34.05 43.33
C GLU A 10 12.45 33.39 42.54
N TRP A 11 13.37 32.72 43.25
CA TRP A 11 14.53 32.05 42.67
C TRP A 11 14.18 30.78 41.87
N MET A 12 13.00 30.18 42.10
CA MET A 12 12.61 28.94 41.43
C MET A 12 12.47 29.08 39.92
N PRO A 13 12.80 28.06 39.11
CA PRO A 13 12.57 28.09 37.69
C PRO A 13 11.10 28.25 37.30
N LYS A 14 10.84 28.67 36.07
CA LYS A 14 9.47 28.88 35.56
C LYS A 14 8.65 27.60 35.63
N GLY A 15 7.49 27.66 36.31
CA GLY A 15 6.57 26.53 36.47
C GLY A 15 6.98 25.55 37.56
N VAL A 16 8.06 25.80 38.30
CA VAL A 16 8.43 25.05 39.49
C VAL A 16 7.77 25.66 40.73
N PHE A 17 7.30 24.81 41.64
CA PHE A 17 6.71 25.15 42.91
C PHE A 17 7.07 24.14 43.99
N PHE A 18 7.06 24.57 45.24
CA PHE A 18 7.39 23.73 46.40
C PHE A 18 6.13 23.16 47.05
N ARG A 19 6.25 21.91 47.52
CA ARG A 19 5.32 21.21 48.41
C ARG A 19 6.12 20.54 49.54
N PRO A 20 5.50 20.17 50.67
CA PRO A 20 6.22 19.48 51.76
C PRO A 20 6.98 18.22 51.34
N SER A 21 6.55 17.57 50.25
CA SER A 21 7.16 16.38 49.69
C SER A 21 8.24 16.64 48.63
N GLY A 22 8.58 17.91 48.32
CA GLY A 22 9.62 18.27 47.36
C GLY A 22 9.29 19.39 46.39
N TYR A 23 10.16 19.56 45.41
CA TYR A 23 9.99 20.52 44.31
C TYR A 23 9.32 19.87 43.12
N TYR A 24 8.30 20.53 42.60
CA TYR A 24 7.47 20.05 41.51
C TYR A 24 7.50 21.00 40.34
N TRP A 25 7.59 20.45 39.14
CA TRP A 25 7.47 21.22 37.90
C TRP A 25 6.17 20.85 37.17
N LYS A 26 5.47 21.89 36.68
CA LYS A 26 4.22 21.70 35.91
C LYS A 26 4.38 22.22 34.48
N PRO A 27 4.92 21.40 33.57
CA PRO A 27 4.99 21.74 32.16
C PRO A 27 3.70 21.33 31.44
N GLY A 28 2.80 22.27 31.20
CA GLY A 28 1.64 22.03 30.32
C GLY A 28 0.58 21.05 30.80
N GLY A 29 0.34 20.94 32.12
CA GLY A 29 -0.79 20.18 32.66
C GLY A 29 -0.43 19.06 33.61
N SER A 30 0.62 18.27 33.36
CA SER A 30 1.13 17.24 34.28
C SER A 30 2.08 17.84 35.32
N THR A 31 2.07 17.29 36.54
CA THR A 31 2.97 17.70 37.63
C THR A 31 4.00 16.60 37.86
N GLU A 32 5.27 16.93 37.78
CA GLU A 32 6.39 16.01 37.99
C GLU A 32 7.19 16.46 39.22
N ASN A 33 7.55 15.54 40.13
CA ASN A 33 8.54 15.78 41.15
C ASN A 33 9.93 15.86 40.49
N ILE A 34 10.68 16.93 40.75
CA ILE A 34 12.01 17.15 40.17
C ILE A 34 13.13 17.11 41.20
N ALA A 35 12.85 17.41 42.47
CA ALA A 35 13.84 17.34 43.54
C ALA A 35 13.16 17.13 44.90
N PRO A 36 13.84 16.51 45.86
CA PRO A 36 13.33 16.34 47.22
C PRO A 36 13.24 17.72 47.97
N ALA A 37 12.54 17.74 49.10
CA ALA A 37 12.23 18.97 49.85
C ALA A 37 13.47 19.66 50.43
N ASP A 38 14.53 18.89 50.74
CA ASP A 38 15.79 19.35 51.30
C ASP A 38 16.81 19.73 50.21
N ALA A 39 16.47 19.63 48.94
CA ALA A 39 17.34 19.99 47.83
C ALA A 39 17.74 21.49 47.89
N THR A 40 18.99 21.78 47.63
CA THR A 40 19.51 23.14 47.48
C THR A 40 18.97 23.81 46.23
N LYS A 41 19.01 25.14 46.21
CA LYS A 41 18.58 25.93 45.01
C LYS A 41 19.30 25.48 43.75
N ALA A 42 20.60 25.19 43.84
CA ALA A 42 21.42 24.73 42.72
C ALA A 42 20.93 23.37 42.19
N GLU A 43 20.66 22.40 43.08
CA GLU A 43 20.16 21.10 42.71
C GLU A 43 18.78 21.17 42.03
N VAL A 44 17.90 22.01 42.50
CA VAL A 44 16.60 22.25 41.86
C VAL A 44 16.77 22.82 40.45
N TRP A 45 17.69 23.76 40.25
CA TRP A 45 17.98 24.30 38.92
C TRP A 45 18.57 23.28 37.99
N VAL A 46 19.56 22.51 38.45
CA VAL A 46 20.17 21.41 37.66
C VAL A 46 19.13 20.38 37.27
N ALA A 47 18.27 19.97 38.21
CA ALA A 47 17.19 19.01 37.93
C ALA A 47 16.16 19.57 36.94
N TYR A 48 15.83 20.85 37.07
CA TYR A 48 14.94 21.56 36.13
C TYR A 48 15.55 21.61 34.72
N GLU A 49 16.80 22.07 34.61
CA GLU A 49 17.50 22.14 33.31
C GLU A 49 17.59 20.80 32.64
N LYS A 50 17.95 19.74 33.36
CA LYS A 50 17.97 18.36 32.86
C LYS A 50 16.60 17.92 32.32
N LYS A 51 15.53 18.27 33.02
CA LYS A 51 14.15 17.98 32.58
C LYS A 51 13.74 18.81 31.34
N VAL A 52 14.10 20.08 31.29
CA VAL A 52 13.83 20.97 30.15
C VAL A 52 14.63 20.51 28.91
N GLU A 53 15.90 20.16 29.09
CA GLU A 53 16.76 19.70 28.03
C GLU A 53 16.29 18.33 27.48
N GLY A 54 15.90 17.40 28.37
CA GLY A 54 15.27 16.16 28.02
C GLY A 54 13.99 16.34 27.20
N ARG A 55 13.21 17.41 27.47
CA ARG A 55 12.01 17.74 26.70
C ARG A 55 12.33 18.43 25.37
N LYS A 56 13.32 19.32 25.30
CA LYS A 56 13.79 19.94 24.05
C LYS A 56 14.28 18.87 23.05
N ASN A 57 14.89 17.82 23.55
CA ASN A 57 15.40 16.71 22.75
C ASN A 57 14.35 15.61 22.48
N ARG A 58 13.09 15.79 22.96
CA ARG A 58 12.02 14.85 22.75
C ARG A 58 11.48 15.01 21.33
N ILE A 59 11.69 14.00 20.51
CA ILE A 59 11.11 13.91 19.18
C ILE A 59 9.78 13.14 19.26
N THR A 60 8.67 13.79 18.91
CA THR A 60 7.37 13.13 18.79
C THR A 60 7.28 12.31 17.50
N PHE A 61 6.36 11.35 17.47
CA PHE A 61 6.16 10.58 16.24
C PHE A 61 5.65 11.43 15.07
N THR A 62 4.85 12.47 15.35
CA THR A 62 4.46 13.47 14.34
C THR A 62 5.68 14.15 13.72
N GLN A 63 6.65 14.56 14.54
CA GLN A 63 7.87 15.22 14.04
C GLN A 63 8.71 14.24 13.19
N LEU A 64 8.81 12.97 13.59
CA LEU A 64 9.48 11.94 12.78
C LEU A 64 8.77 11.71 11.44
N TRP A 65 7.46 11.59 11.48
CA TRP A 65 6.64 11.40 10.29
C TRP A 65 6.85 12.56 9.29
N ARG A 66 6.80 13.80 9.77
CA ARG A 66 7.05 15.00 8.94
C ARG A 66 8.47 15.02 8.37
N LYS A 67 9.48 14.68 9.17
CA LYS A 67 10.86 14.54 8.68
C LYS A 67 11.00 13.50 7.58
N PHE A 68 10.32 12.35 7.71
CA PHE A 68 10.29 11.33 6.67
C PHE A 68 9.61 11.84 5.39
N LEU A 69 8.46 12.51 5.49
CA LEU A 69 7.77 13.07 4.32
C LEU A 69 8.60 14.15 3.59
N ALA A 70 9.50 14.84 4.29
CA ALA A 70 10.40 15.82 3.70
C ALA A 70 11.72 15.21 3.18
N SER A 71 11.91 13.89 3.25
CA SER A 71 13.15 13.23 2.86
C SER A 71 13.16 12.81 1.37
N ALA A 72 14.38 12.66 0.82
CA ALA A 72 14.57 12.06 -0.50
C ALA A 72 13.98 10.64 -0.58
N ASP A 73 14.14 9.84 0.49
CA ASP A 73 13.55 8.49 0.56
C ASP A 73 12.04 8.46 0.34
N TYR A 74 11.32 9.51 0.72
CA TYR A 74 9.90 9.65 0.45
C TYR A 74 9.63 10.20 -0.95
N ALA A 75 10.42 11.17 -1.40
CA ALA A 75 10.29 11.76 -2.73
C ALA A 75 10.50 10.72 -3.85
N ASP A 76 11.38 9.74 -3.62
CA ASP A 76 11.67 8.63 -4.55
C ASP A 76 10.55 7.58 -4.61
N LEU A 77 9.54 7.67 -3.75
CA LEU A 77 8.41 6.75 -3.79
C LEU A 77 7.49 7.04 -4.99
N ALA A 78 6.95 5.97 -5.56
CA ALA A 78 5.93 6.11 -6.60
C ALA A 78 4.75 7.01 -6.11
N PRO A 79 4.18 7.86 -6.97
CA PRO A 79 3.14 8.83 -6.57
C PRO A 79 1.94 8.20 -5.85
N ARG A 80 1.57 6.98 -6.23
CA ARG A 80 0.51 6.23 -5.53
C ARG A 80 0.90 5.89 -4.09
N THR A 81 2.14 5.46 -3.87
CA THR A 81 2.65 5.14 -2.54
C THR A 81 2.69 6.38 -1.66
N GLN A 82 3.11 7.53 -2.20
CA GLN A 82 3.08 8.82 -1.48
C GLN A 82 1.66 9.17 -1.02
N LYS A 83 0.65 9.02 -1.90
CA LYS A 83 -0.76 9.23 -1.55
C LYS A 83 -1.24 8.28 -0.45
N ASP A 84 -0.79 7.02 -0.46
CA ASP A 84 -1.14 6.04 0.56
C ASP A 84 -0.57 6.47 1.94
N TYR A 85 0.68 7.00 2.02
CA TYR A 85 1.23 7.55 3.25
C TYR A 85 0.39 8.70 3.81
N LEU A 86 -0.03 9.64 2.97
CA LEU A 86 -0.90 10.76 3.39
C LEU A 86 -2.28 10.26 3.87
N ALA A 87 -2.80 9.22 3.27
CA ALA A 87 -4.06 8.62 3.71
C ALA A 87 -3.95 7.87 5.04
N HIS A 88 -2.80 7.22 5.30
CA HIS A 88 -2.52 6.51 6.54
C HIS A 88 -2.21 7.47 7.70
N GLU A 89 -1.62 8.62 7.41
CA GLU A 89 -1.17 9.62 8.38
C GLU A 89 -2.23 9.93 9.43
N LYS A 90 -3.45 10.25 9.00
CA LYS A 90 -4.53 10.65 9.90
C LYS A 90 -4.88 9.61 10.96
N TYR A 91 -4.78 8.31 10.62
CA TYR A 91 -5.10 7.23 11.55
C TYR A 91 -3.94 6.95 12.49
N ILE A 92 -2.74 6.95 11.95
CA ILE A 92 -1.51 6.68 12.69
C ILE A 92 -1.22 7.81 13.68
N LEU A 93 -1.27 9.06 13.23
CA LEU A 93 -0.95 10.20 14.07
C LEU A 93 -2.03 10.49 15.11
N ALA A 94 -3.28 10.12 14.89
CA ALA A 94 -4.32 10.20 15.92
C ALA A 94 -4.01 9.36 17.17
N VAL A 95 -3.20 8.30 17.02
CA VAL A 95 -2.83 7.40 18.13
C VAL A 95 -1.42 7.69 18.65
N PHE A 96 -0.46 7.88 17.74
CA PHE A 96 0.96 7.96 18.10
C PHE A 96 1.55 9.37 17.99
N GLY A 97 0.80 10.32 17.42
CA GLY A 97 1.36 11.61 17.02
C GLY A 97 2.10 12.34 18.12
N ASP A 98 1.49 12.43 19.31
CA ASP A 98 2.06 13.15 20.46
C ASP A 98 2.99 12.28 21.32
N ALA A 99 3.05 10.99 21.04
CA ALA A 99 3.94 10.08 21.75
C ALA A 99 5.40 10.38 21.43
N GLU A 100 6.26 10.27 22.43
CA GLU A 100 7.70 10.27 22.20
C GLU A 100 8.08 9.05 21.37
N ALA A 101 8.71 9.27 20.22
CA ALA A 101 8.98 8.18 19.27
C ALA A 101 9.84 7.06 19.85
N LYS A 102 10.78 7.40 20.75
CA LYS A 102 11.62 6.42 21.47
C LYS A 102 10.84 5.56 22.46
N ALA A 103 9.70 6.04 22.95
CA ALA A 103 8.87 5.34 23.93
C ALA A 103 7.84 4.40 23.28
N ILE A 104 7.69 4.44 21.96
CA ILE A 104 6.79 3.52 21.24
C ILE A 104 7.43 2.14 21.17
N LYS A 105 6.71 1.15 21.72
CA LYS A 105 7.17 -0.25 21.85
C LYS A 105 6.34 -1.19 21.00
N PRO A 106 6.78 -2.45 20.77
CA PRO A 106 6.02 -3.45 19.99
C PRO A 106 4.60 -3.68 20.50
N GLU A 107 4.38 -3.69 21.82
CA GLU A 107 3.05 -3.85 22.41
C GLU A 107 2.08 -2.71 22.02
N HIS A 108 2.58 -1.49 21.84
CA HIS A 108 1.76 -0.37 21.38
C HIS A 108 1.35 -0.54 19.92
N ILE A 109 2.27 -1.02 19.07
CA ILE A 109 1.99 -1.33 17.67
C ILE A 109 0.97 -2.48 17.59
N ARG A 110 1.12 -3.53 18.43
CA ARG A 110 0.17 -4.65 18.45
C ARG A 110 -1.23 -4.19 18.83
N ARG A 111 -1.37 -3.39 19.90
CA ARG A 111 -2.68 -2.82 20.31
C ARG A 111 -3.33 -1.98 19.21
N TYR A 112 -2.52 -1.18 18.51
CA TYR A 112 -3.00 -0.42 17.35
C TYR A 112 -3.53 -1.35 16.27
N MET A 113 -2.75 -2.38 15.92
CA MET A 113 -3.13 -3.36 14.91
C MET A 113 -4.44 -4.06 15.31
N ASP A 114 -4.60 -4.47 16.57
CA ASP A 114 -5.79 -5.16 17.05
C ASP A 114 -7.04 -4.27 16.94
N ALA A 115 -6.96 -3.05 17.44
CA ALA A 115 -8.06 -2.09 17.37
C ALA A 115 -8.42 -1.73 15.91
N ARG A 116 -7.41 -1.48 15.07
CA ARG A 116 -7.59 -1.10 13.67
C ARG A 116 -8.08 -2.26 12.82
N GLY A 117 -7.61 -3.47 13.13
CA GLY A 117 -7.95 -4.72 12.47
C GLY A 117 -9.42 -5.12 12.62
N GLN A 118 -10.09 -4.71 13.70
CA GLN A 118 -11.54 -4.90 13.88
C GLN A 118 -12.33 -4.18 12.76
N LYS A 119 -11.84 -3.04 12.29
CA LYS A 119 -12.47 -2.30 11.18
C LYS A 119 -11.97 -2.79 9.81
N SER A 120 -10.67 -3.03 9.67
CA SER A 120 -10.06 -3.49 8.42
C SER A 120 -8.66 -4.04 8.65
N ARG A 121 -8.51 -5.37 8.61
CA ARG A 121 -7.21 -6.07 8.70
C ARG A 121 -6.24 -5.64 7.58
N VAL A 122 -6.77 -5.41 6.38
CA VAL A 122 -5.96 -4.99 5.23
C VAL A 122 -5.38 -3.60 5.46
N GLN A 123 -6.18 -2.63 5.92
CA GLN A 123 -5.70 -1.28 6.22
C GLN A 123 -4.72 -1.28 7.39
N ALA A 124 -5.00 -2.01 8.45
CA ALA A 124 -4.07 -2.19 9.56
C ALA A 124 -2.69 -2.68 9.09
N ASN A 125 -2.65 -3.68 8.20
CA ASN A 125 -1.41 -4.18 7.59
C ASN A 125 -0.68 -3.13 6.75
N HIS A 126 -1.40 -2.29 6.00
CA HIS A 126 -0.80 -1.21 5.21
C HIS A 126 -0.23 -0.11 6.11
N GLU A 127 -0.99 0.31 7.12
CA GLU A 127 -0.58 1.30 8.11
C GLU A 127 0.65 0.82 8.92
N HIS A 128 0.67 -0.45 9.34
CA HIS A 128 1.85 -1.09 9.95
C HIS A 128 3.08 -1.00 9.03
N SER A 129 2.92 -1.29 7.73
CA SER A 129 4.03 -1.21 6.78
C SER A 129 4.57 0.20 6.64
N SER A 130 3.70 1.22 6.66
CA SER A 130 4.08 2.63 6.63
C SER A 130 4.84 3.03 7.89
N MET A 131 4.32 2.68 9.09
CA MET A 131 5.01 2.91 10.36
C MET A 131 6.38 2.25 10.38
N SER A 132 6.45 0.97 9.99
CA SER A 132 7.70 0.22 9.98
C SER A 132 8.77 0.87 9.08
N ARG A 133 8.37 1.43 7.94
CA ARG A 133 9.29 2.15 7.05
C ARG A 133 9.77 3.45 7.68
N VAL A 134 8.88 4.23 8.30
CA VAL A 134 9.24 5.48 8.99
C VAL A 134 10.18 5.19 10.15
N PHE A 135 9.90 4.18 10.98
CA PHE A 135 10.77 3.81 12.09
C PHE A 135 12.14 3.29 11.61
N ARG A 136 12.20 2.48 10.55
CA ARG A 136 13.47 2.02 9.97
C ARG A 136 14.29 3.20 9.45
N TRP A 137 13.67 4.13 8.73
CA TRP A 137 14.31 5.35 8.26
C TRP A 137 14.85 6.19 9.42
N SER A 138 14.06 6.30 10.49
CA SER A 138 14.42 7.05 11.71
C SER A 138 15.55 6.38 12.48
N TYR A 139 15.56 5.06 12.57
CA TYR A 139 16.64 4.28 13.18
C TYR A 139 17.99 4.49 12.46
N GLN A 140 17.97 4.44 11.14
CA GLN A 140 19.18 4.68 10.32
C GLN A 140 19.78 6.08 10.50
N ARG A 141 19.00 7.03 11.04
CA ARG A 141 19.42 8.41 11.31
C ARG A 141 19.58 8.75 12.79
N GLY A 142 19.55 7.73 13.65
CA GLY A 142 19.77 7.88 15.09
C GLY A 142 18.63 8.57 15.86
N TYR A 143 17.47 8.78 15.23
CA TYR A 143 16.32 9.39 15.91
C TYR A 143 15.64 8.47 16.92
N VAL A 144 15.70 7.16 16.70
CA VAL A 144 15.14 6.12 17.57
C VAL A 144 16.11 4.96 17.73
N PRO A 145 16.08 4.20 18.85
CA PRO A 145 17.00 3.09 19.12
C PRO A 145 16.68 1.83 18.31
N GLY A 146 15.50 1.76 17.67
CA GLY A 146 15.04 0.60 16.91
C GLY A 146 13.72 0.82 16.22
N ASN A 147 13.25 -0.21 15.52
CA ASN A 147 11.94 -0.22 14.85
C ASN A 147 10.94 -1.07 15.65
N PRO A 148 9.98 -0.47 16.37
CA PRO A 148 9.02 -1.21 17.19
C PRO A 148 8.01 -2.06 16.40
N CYS A 149 7.99 -1.94 15.08
CA CYS A 149 7.15 -2.78 14.23
C CYS A 149 7.79 -4.16 13.94
N VAL A 150 9.08 -4.33 14.21
CA VAL A 150 9.76 -5.63 14.05
C VAL A 150 9.25 -6.60 15.11
N GLY A 151 8.92 -7.83 14.69
CA GLY A 151 8.33 -8.85 15.56
C GLY A 151 6.82 -8.69 15.82
N VAL A 152 6.18 -7.66 15.25
CA VAL A 152 4.72 -7.53 15.31
C VAL A 152 4.11 -8.11 14.02
N ASP A 153 3.43 -9.23 14.14
CA ASP A 153 2.84 -9.93 13.01
C ASP A 153 1.69 -9.16 12.37
N LYS A 154 1.65 -9.23 11.05
CA LYS A 154 0.51 -8.74 10.27
C LYS A 154 -0.62 -9.75 10.27
N PHE A 155 -1.84 -9.27 10.10
CA PHE A 155 -2.97 -10.16 9.89
C PHE A 155 -2.79 -11.01 8.64
N PRO A 156 -3.18 -12.28 8.66
CA PRO A 156 -3.19 -13.12 7.48
C PRO A 156 -3.99 -12.46 6.35
N LYS A 157 -3.45 -12.54 5.15
CA LYS A 157 -4.13 -12.07 3.94
C LYS A 157 -4.44 -13.29 3.09
N PRO A 158 -5.71 -13.71 2.99
CA PRO A 158 -6.08 -14.81 2.14
C PRO A 158 -5.66 -14.50 0.70
N GLN A 159 -5.06 -15.47 0.05
CA GLN A 159 -4.76 -15.37 -1.38
C GLN A 159 -6.05 -15.46 -2.16
N ARG A 160 -6.15 -14.66 -3.22
CA ARG A 160 -7.25 -14.75 -4.16
C ARG A 160 -6.94 -15.86 -5.16
N ASP A 161 -7.81 -16.85 -5.21
CA ASP A 161 -7.70 -18.03 -6.07
C ASP A 161 -8.73 -18.08 -7.20
N ARG A 162 -9.52 -17.00 -7.36
CA ARG A 162 -10.60 -16.88 -8.35
C ARG A 162 -10.07 -17.03 -9.77
N TYR A 163 -10.46 -18.11 -10.45
CA TYR A 163 -10.27 -18.35 -11.88
C TYR A 163 -11.55 -17.96 -12.64
N ILE A 164 -11.43 -17.23 -13.74
CA ILE A 164 -12.54 -16.89 -14.64
C ILE A 164 -12.70 -18.04 -15.65
N THR A 165 -13.85 -18.69 -15.68
CA THR A 165 -14.13 -19.76 -16.66
C THR A 165 -14.30 -19.18 -18.07
N ASP A 166 -14.21 -20.02 -19.09
CA ASP A 166 -14.41 -19.60 -20.48
C ASP A 166 -15.83 -19.12 -20.73
N GLU A 167 -16.82 -19.74 -20.05
CA GLU A 167 -18.22 -19.32 -20.09
C GLU A 167 -18.37 -17.89 -19.54
N GLU A 168 -17.82 -17.62 -18.34
CA GLU A 168 -17.85 -16.28 -17.72
C GLU A 168 -17.10 -15.25 -18.57
N TYR A 169 -15.95 -15.63 -19.11
CA TYR A 169 -15.18 -14.76 -19.99
C TYR A 169 -15.98 -14.34 -21.22
N ARG A 170 -16.61 -15.31 -21.93
CA ARG A 170 -17.43 -15.04 -23.11
C ARG A 170 -18.66 -14.19 -22.77
N ALA A 171 -19.34 -14.50 -21.67
CA ALA A 171 -20.49 -13.71 -21.23
C ALA A 171 -20.10 -12.24 -20.95
N ILE A 172 -18.98 -12.00 -20.26
CA ILE A 172 -18.52 -10.63 -20.02
C ILE A 172 -18.10 -9.95 -21.32
N TYR A 173 -17.37 -10.65 -22.18
CA TYR A 173 -16.93 -10.14 -23.48
C TYR A 173 -18.11 -9.70 -24.35
N ASN A 174 -19.16 -10.49 -24.43
CA ASN A 174 -20.36 -10.19 -25.24
C ASN A 174 -21.09 -8.95 -24.73
N ASN A 175 -21.09 -8.69 -23.42
CA ASN A 175 -21.71 -7.54 -22.78
C ASN A 175 -20.78 -6.33 -22.67
N ALA A 176 -19.52 -6.44 -23.10
CA ALA A 176 -18.54 -5.37 -22.99
C ALA A 176 -18.56 -4.43 -24.20
N THR A 177 -18.25 -3.15 -23.97
CA THR A 177 -17.99 -2.20 -25.05
C THR A 177 -16.71 -2.60 -25.82
N PRO A 178 -16.56 -2.18 -27.10
CA PRO A 178 -15.37 -2.53 -27.89
C PRO A 178 -14.05 -2.23 -27.18
N ALA A 179 -13.91 -1.08 -26.52
CA ALA A 179 -12.70 -0.74 -25.74
C ALA A 179 -12.45 -1.69 -24.57
N VAL A 180 -13.51 -2.14 -23.88
CA VAL A 180 -13.39 -3.12 -22.79
C VAL A 180 -13.06 -4.50 -23.33
N ARG A 181 -13.63 -4.92 -24.47
CA ARG A 181 -13.30 -6.17 -25.19
C ARG A 181 -11.81 -6.22 -25.52
N ALA A 182 -11.32 -5.19 -26.22
CA ALA A 182 -9.90 -5.09 -26.57
C ALA A 182 -8.99 -5.13 -25.33
N ALA A 183 -9.35 -4.42 -24.27
CA ALA A 183 -8.60 -4.45 -23.03
C ALA A 183 -8.61 -5.84 -22.35
N MET A 184 -9.75 -6.57 -22.42
CA MET A 184 -9.85 -7.95 -21.91
C MET A 184 -8.89 -8.88 -22.62
N GLU A 185 -8.92 -8.86 -23.97
CA GLU A 185 -8.05 -9.70 -24.79
C GLU A 185 -6.57 -9.39 -24.54
N ILE A 186 -6.17 -8.12 -24.57
CA ILE A 186 -4.79 -7.73 -24.30
C ILE A 186 -4.35 -8.15 -22.89
N ALA A 187 -5.21 -7.97 -21.88
CA ALA A 187 -4.89 -8.38 -20.51
C ALA A 187 -4.72 -9.90 -20.39
N TYR A 188 -5.57 -10.66 -21.05
CA TYR A 188 -5.55 -12.13 -21.07
C TYR A 188 -4.37 -12.66 -21.87
N LEU A 189 -4.27 -12.31 -23.16
CA LEU A 189 -3.27 -12.82 -24.09
C LEU A 189 -1.84 -12.39 -23.75
N CYS A 190 -1.66 -11.23 -23.10
CA CYS A 190 -0.33 -10.72 -22.73
C CYS A 190 -0.01 -10.91 -21.24
N ALA A 191 -0.90 -11.46 -20.43
CA ALA A 191 -0.82 -11.46 -18.97
C ALA A 191 -0.53 -10.04 -18.41
N ALA A 192 -1.15 -9.01 -18.99
CA ALA A 192 -0.89 -7.62 -18.68
C ALA A 192 -1.74 -7.14 -17.49
N ARG A 193 -1.22 -6.17 -16.72
CA ARG A 193 -2.02 -5.50 -15.68
C ARG A 193 -2.91 -4.45 -16.29
N VAL A 194 -4.08 -4.23 -15.70
CA VAL A 194 -5.01 -3.18 -16.17
C VAL A 194 -4.33 -1.81 -16.32
N SER A 195 -3.45 -1.43 -15.40
CA SER A 195 -2.71 -0.16 -15.49
C SER A 195 -1.79 -0.09 -16.70
N ASP A 196 -1.22 -1.22 -17.11
CA ASP A 196 -0.29 -1.28 -18.24
C ASP A 196 -1.09 -1.29 -19.57
N VAL A 197 -2.22 -1.97 -19.60
CA VAL A 197 -3.17 -1.96 -20.73
C VAL A 197 -3.72 -0.54 -20.97
N LEU A 198 -4.22 0.12 -19.92
CA LEU A 198 -4.80 1.45 -20.05
C LEU A 198 -3.78 2.56 -20.37
N LYS A 199 -2.50 2.33 -20.08
CA LYS A 199 -1.41 3.27 -20.42
C LYS A 199 -0.82 3.06 -21.80
N MET A 200 -1.19 1.96 -22.48
CA MET A 200 -0.67 1.62 -23.79
C MET A 200 -0.98 2.69 -24.82
N ASN A 201 0.03 3.06 -25.63
CA ASN A 201 -0.08 3.98 -26.75
C ASN A 201 0.21 3.25 -28.07
N TRP A 202 -0.25 3.82 -29.17
CA TRP A 202 -0.05 3.25 -30.50
C TRP A 202 1.43 3.09 -30.90
N ASN A 203 2.33 3.93 -30.41
CA ASN A 203 3.77 3.78 -30.64
C ASN A 203 4.38 2.52 -29.99
N GLN A 204 3.64 1.79 -29.17
CA GLN A 204 4.03 0.50 -28.59
C GLN A 204 3.56 -0.69 -29.43
N ILE A 205 2.74 -0.44 -30.45
CA ILE A 205 2.28 -1.44 -31.41
C ILE A 205 3.34 -1.51 -32.53
N LEU A 206 4.18 -2.53 -32.45
CA LEU A 206 5.35 -2.69 -33.32
C LEU A 206 5.06 -3.78 -34.39
N GLU A 207 5.85 -3.80 -35.45
CA GLU A 207 5.75 -4.83 -36.49
C GLU A 207 5.81 -6.26 -35.93
N LYS A 208 6.69 -6.51 -34.95
CA LYS A 208 6.90 -7.85 -34.35
C LYS A 208 6.05 -8.15 -33.11
N GLY A 209 5.23 -7.21 -32.65
CA GLY A 209 4.40 -7.42 -31.45
C GLY A 209 4.11 -6.16 -30.67
N ILE A 210 3.55 -6.32 -29.47
CA ILE A 210 3.23 -5.23 -28.56
C ILE A 210 4.35 -5.05 -27.53
N PHE A 211 4.95 -3.87 -27.46
CA PHE A 211 5.89 -3.51 -26.41
C PHE A 211 5.15 -3.17 -25.12
N ILE A 212 5.42 -3.90 -24.04
CA ILE A 212 4.85 -3.67 -22.72
C ILE A 212 5.96 -3.44 -21.71
N GLN A 213 5.97 -2.27 -21.08
CA GLN A 213 6.77 -2.01 -19.90
C GLN A 213 5.86 -2.04 -18.66
N GLN A 214 6.08 -3.02 -17.79
CA GLN A 214 5.27 -3.16 -16.59
C GLN A 214 5.53 -2.03 -15.60
N GLY A 215 4.54 -1.20 -15.33
CA GLY A 215 4.68 -0.02 -14.47
C GLY A 215 5.08 -0.33 -13.01
N LYS A 216 4.72 -1.53 -12.49
CA LYS A 216 5.03 -1.94 -11.12
C LYS A 216 6.45 -2.51 -10.95
N THR A 217 6.99 -3.16 -11.97
CA THR A 217 8.24 -3.96 -11.87
C THR A 217 9.36 -3.45 -12.77
N GLY A 218 9.02 -2.57 -13.72
CA GLY A 218 9.94 -2.05 -14.74
C GLY A 218 10.29 -3.08 -15.83
N VAL A 219 9.79 -4.30 -15.76
CA VAL A 219 10.09 -5.36 -16.75
C VAL A 219 9.57 -4.96 -18.12
N LYS A 220 10.43 -5.06 -19.14
CA LYS A 220 10.13 -4.75 -20.54
C LYS A 220 10.02 -6.06 -21.32
N GLN A 221 8.97 -6.19 -22.14
CA GLN A 221 8.75 -7.35 -23.00
C GLN A 221 8.12 -6.91 -24.32
N ILE A 222 8.40 -7.63 -25.38
CA ILE A 222 7.61 -7.58 -26.61
C ILE A 222 6.77 -8.84 -26.65
N LYS A 223 5.44 -8.68 -26.70
CA LYS A 223 4.49 -9.77 -26.87
C LYS A 223 4.33 -10.02 -28.35
N SER A 224 4.84 -11.16 -28.84
CA SER A 224 4.76 -11.54 -30.23
C SER A 224 3.31 -11.60 -30.69
N TRP A 225 3.09 -11.28 -31.95
CA TRP A 225 1.76 -11.40 -32.55
C TRP A 225 1.25 -12.82 -32.59
N THR A 226 0.00 -12.96 -32.27
CA THR A 226 -0.89 -14.10 -32.62
C THR A 226 -2.09 -13.50 -33.33
N ASP A 227 -2.86 -14.30 -34.05
CA ASP A 227 -4.07 -13.81 -34.72
C ASP A 227 -5.05 -13.17 -33.74
N CYS A 228 -5.32 -13.86 -32.61
CA CYS A 228 -6.18 -13.31 -31.56
C CYS A 228 -5.68 -11.95 -31.00
N LEU A 229 -4.35 -11.76 -30.88
CA LEU A 229 -3.82 -10.49 -30.40
C LEU A 229 -3.91 -9.38 -31.48
N ARG A 230 -3.80 -9.73 -32.75
CA ARG A 230 -4.04 -8.82 -33.85
C ARG A 230 -5.51 -8.37 -33.89
N ASP A 231 -6.45 -9.33 -33.80
CA ASP A 231 -7.88 -9.06 -33.76
C ASP A 231 -8.24 -8.14 -32.58
N ALA A 232 -7.63 -8.37 -31.42
CA ALA A 232 -7.84 -7.52 -30.24
C ALA A 232 -7.40 -6.06 -30.44
N VAL A 233 -6.31 -5.86 -31.17
CA VAL A 233 -5.81 -4.50 -31.47
C VAL A 233 -6.63 -3.87 -32.61
N GLU A 234 -7.10 -4.67 -33.57
CA GLU A 234 -7.92 -4.21 -34.67
C GLU A 234 -9.24 -3.57 -34.19
N ILE A 235 -9.87 -4.10 -33.15
CA ILE A 235 -11.01 -3.48 -32.48
C ILE A 235 -10.76 -1.99 -32.15
N CYS A 236 -9.50 -1.63 -31.82
CA CYS A 236 -9.13 -0.27 -31.44
C CYS A 236 -8.74 0.60 -32.64
N ARG A 237 -8.44 0.00 -33.79
CA ARG A 237 -7.93 0.70 -35.00
C ARG A 237 -8.99 1.58 -35.64
N GLU A 238 -10.26 1.20 -35.51
CA GLU A 238 -11.39 2.00 -36.04
C GLU A 238 -11.40 3.44 -35.52
N TRP A 239 -10.73 3.72 -34.42
CA TRP A 239 -10.68 5.07 -33.81
C TRP A 239 -9.37 5.81 -34.12
N GLY A 240 -8.54 5.30 -35.05
CA GLY A 240 -7.26 5.86 -35.44
C GLY A 240 -6.08 5.33 -34.62
N GLU A 241 -4.87 5.52 -35.13
CA GLU A 241 -3.62 4.93 -34.63
C GLU A 241 -2.73 5.93 -33.86
N GLU A 242 -3.33 6.97 -33.27
CA GLU A 242 -2.61 7.95 -32.47
C GLU A 242 -3.07 7.95 -30.99
N GLY A 243 -2.15 8.31 -30.09
CA GLY A 243 -2.46 8.41 -28.66
C GLY A 243 -2.70 7.06 -27.96
N PRO A 244 -3.69 6.96 -27.05
CA PRO A 244 -3.96 5.73 -26.29
C PRO A 244 -4.63 4.65 -27.16
N VAL A 245 -4.20 3.40 -27.02
CA VAL A 245 -4.84 2.25 -27.71
C VAL A 245 -6.24 2.01 -27.11
N ILE A 246 -6.35 1.98 -25.79
CA ILE A 246 -7.65 1.83 -25.11
C ILE A 246 -8.15 3.22 -24.71
N ARG A 247 -9.21 3.66 -25.37
CA ARG A 247 -9.75 5.02 -25.20
C ARG A 247 -11.28 5.03 -25.03
N THR A 248 -11.76 6.13 -24.48
CA THR A 248 -13.20 6.41 -24.38
C THR A 248 -13.79 6.75 -25.75
N MET A 249 -15.12 6.82 -25.84
CA MET A 249 -15.81 7.29 -27.05
C MET A 249 -15.43 8.72 -27.48
N TYR A 250 -14.80 9.49 -26.59
CA TYR A 250 -14.31 10.84 -26.88
C TYR A 250 -12.83 10.86 -27.32
N GLY A 251 -12.22 9.71 -27.57
CA GLY A 251 -10.81 9.59 -27.94
C GLY A 251 -9.81 9.71 -26.81
N GLU A 252 -10.24 9.94 -25.58
CA GLU A 252 -9.38 10.14 -24.43
C GLU A 252 -9.00 8.82 -23.75
N ARG A 253 -7.88 8.84 -23.06
CA ARG A 253 -7.46 7.73 -22.20
C ARG A 253 -8.47 7.49 -21.09
N TYR A 254 -8.85 6.23 -20.88
CA TYR A 254 -9.64 5.87 -19.71
C TYR A 254 -8.93 6.22 -18.41
N SER A 255 -9.64 6.90 -17.49
CA SER A 255 -9.26 6.88 -16.09
C SER A 255 -9.49 5.49 -15.51
N TYR A 256 -8.66 5.09 -14.50
CA TYR A 256 -8.84 3.79 -13.84
C TYR A 256 -10.26 3.60 -13.27
N LYS A 257 -10.83 4.66 -12.70
CA LYS A 257 -12.21 4.66 -12.16
C LYS A 257 -13.24 4.46 -13.26
N GLY A 258 -13.13 5.21 -14.37
CA GLY A 258 -14.07 5.10 -15.49
C GLY A 258 -14.01 3.71 -16.14
N PHE A 259 -12.82 3.18 -16.33
CA PHE A 259 -12.65 1.82 -16.86
C PHE A 259 -13.25 0.74 -15.96
N ASN A 260 -12.98 0.82 -14.63
CA ASN A 260 -13.57 -0.12 -13.69
C ASN A 260 -15.10 -0.06 -13.67
N GLU A 261 -15.68 1.10 -13.89
CA GLU A 261 -17.13 1.22 -13.99
C GLU A 261 -17.68 0.56 -15.27
N ALA A 262 -17.01 0.73 -16.41
CA ALA A 262 -17.36 0.05 -17.66
C ALA A 262 -17.24 -1.48 -17.51
N TRP A 263 -16.14 -1.96 -16.91
CA TRP A 263 -15.96 -3.37 -16.57
C TRP A 263 -17.07 -3.89 -15.65
N ARG A 264 -17.41 -3.15 -14.59
CA ARG A 264 -18.46 -3.53 -13.63
C ARG A 264 -19.82 -3.70 -14.31
N LYS A 265 -20.14 -2.78 -15.25
CA LYS A 265 -21.39 -2.86 -16.05
C LYS A 265 -21.42 -4.14 -16.89
N ALA A 266 -20.36 -4.41 -17.66
CA ALA A 266 -20.27 -5.60 -18.50
C ALA A 266 -20.35 -6.90 -17.65
N ARG A 267 -19.62 -6.96 -16.54
CA ARG A 267 -19.65 -8.10 -15.62
C ARG A 267 -21.03 -8.31 -14.99
N LYS A 268 -21.73 -7.20 -14.62
CA LYS A 268 -23.07 -7.30 -14.07
C LYS A 268 -24.05 -7.87 -15.11
N ALA A 269 -24.06 -7.34 -16.32
CA ALA A 269 -24.93 -7.83 -17.40
C ALA A 269 -24.64 -9.31 -17.70
N ALA A 270 -23.36 -9.70 -17.76
CA ALA A 270 -22.98 -11.10 -17.92
C ALA A 270 -23.49 -12.00 -16.77
N GLY A 271 -23.48 -11.49 -15.55
CA GLY A 271 -24.06 -12.21 -14.41
C GLY A 271 -25.57 -12.37 -14.51
N ASP A 272 -26.26 -11.34 -14.99
CA ASP A 272 -27.70 -11.37 -15.24
C ASP A 272 -28.02 -12.43 -16.34
N ASP A 273 -27.24 -12.48 -17.45
CA ASP A 273 -27.36 -13.49 -18.51
C ASP A 273 -27.13 -14.93 -18.02
N LEU A 274 -26.18 -15.12 -17.12
CA LEU A 274 -25.85 -16.43 -16.55
C LEU A 274 -26.71 -16.83 -15.34
N GLY A 275 -27.64 -15.97 -14.93
CA GLY A 275 -28.50 -16.21 -13.78
C GLY A 275 -27.77 -16.26 -12.42
N ARG A 276 -26.54 -15.76 -12.35
CA ARG A 276 -25.72 -15.74 -11.12
C ARG A 276 -24.76 -14.56 -11.06
N PRO A 277 -24.52 -13.97 -9.88
CA PRO A 277 -23.58 -12.85 -9.76
C PRO A 277 -22.14 -13.31 -10.04
N LEU A 278 -21.39 -12.50 -10.78
CA LEU A 278 -19.96 -12.70 -11.01
C LEU A 278 -19.14 -11.81 -10.09
N ASP A 279 -18.19 -12.39 -9.35
CA ASP A 279 -17.34 -11.70 -8.38
C ASP A 279 -15.91 -11.43 -8.89
N CYS A 280 -15.62 -11.79 -10.15
CA CYS A 280 -14.31 -11.60 -10.75
C CYS A 280 -13.98 -10.11 -10.94
N THR A 281 -12.69 -9.80 -10.86
CA THR A 281 -12.14 -8.48 -11.15
C THR A 281 -11.41 -8.50 -12.49
N PHE A 282 -11.18 -7.33 -13.10
CA PHE A 282 -10.38 -7.25 -14.33
C PHE A 282 -8.96 -7.82 -14.14
N HIS A 283 -8.41 -7.74 -12.93
CA HIS A 283 -7.08 -8.30 -12.62
C HIS A 283 -7.04 -9.84 -12.70
N ASP A 284 -8.17 -10.50 -12.53
CA ASP A 284 -8.27 -11.97 -12.65
C ASP A 284 -8.08 -12.45 -14.08
N LEU A 285 -8.24 -11.58 -15.11
CA LEU A 285 -7.90 -11.89 -16.51
C LEU A 285 -6.40 -12.18 -16.68
N LYS A 286 -5.53 -11.43 -15.99
CA LYS A 286 -4.10 -11.73 -15.95
C LYS A 286 -3.84 -13.14 -15.36
N ALA A 287 -4.56 -13.48 -14.29
CA ALA A 287 -4.43 -14.80 -13.69
C ALA A 287 -4.96 -15.91 -14.63
N LYS A 288 -6.09 -15.64 -15.32
CA LYS A 288 -6.60 -16.55 -16.34
C LYS A 288 -5.56 -16.80 -17.44
N GLY A 289 -4.97 -15.75 -18.00
CA GLY A 289 -3.94 -15.89 -19.04
C GLY A 289 -2.72 -16.68 -18.58
N ILE A 290 -2.27 -16.49 -17.33
CA ILE A 290 -1.16 -17.28 -16.77
C ILE A 290 -1.58 -18.74 -16.52
N SER A 291 -2.80 -18.97 -16.06
CA SER A 291 -3.31 -20.32 -15.79
C SER A 291 -3.50 -21.13 -17.06
N ASP A 292 -3.98 -20.48 -18.14
CA ASP A 292 -4.26 -21.14 -19.43
C ASP A 292 -3.01 -21.29 -20.31
N TYR A 293 -1.95 -20.49 -20.03
CA TYR A 293 -0.69 -20.63 -20.77
C TYR A 293 -0.06 -22.00 -20.48
N GLU A 294 0.18 -22.78 -21.53
CA GLU A 294 0.80 -24.09 -21.44
C GLU A 294 2.31 -23.99 -21.18
N GLY A 295 2.85 -24.87 -20.36
CA GLY A 295 4.26 -24.92 -20.03
C GLY A 295 4.56 -25.00 -18.54
N THR A 296 5.85 -25.00 -18.23
CA THR A 296 6.38 -25.04 -16.85
C THR A 296 6.18 -23.72 -16.13
N ALA A 297 6.39 -23.70 -14.82
CA ALA A 297 6.37 -22.45 -14.04
C ALA A 297 7.37 -21.41 -14.59
N LYS A 298 8.52 -21.86 -15.12
CA LYS A 298 9.54 -21.02 -15.75
C LYS A 298 9.06 -20.41 -17.08
N ASP A 299 8.31 -21.18 -17.87
CA ASP A 299 7.73 -20.68 -19.13
C ASP A 299 6.63 -19.65 -18.83
N LYS A 300 5.76 -19.94 -17.87
CA LYS A 300 4.76 -18.99 -17.37
C LYS A 300 5.41 -17.73 -16.78
N GLN A 301 6.58 -17.84 -16.14
CA GLN A 301 7.35 -16.71 -15.65
C GLN A 301 7.83 -15.80 -16.80
N LYS A 302 8.44 -16.39 -17.83
CA LYS A 302 8.84 -15.67 -19.03
C LYS A 302 7.65 -15.00 -19.70
N TYR A 303 6.57 -15.73 -19.89
CA TYR A 303 5.34 -15.22 -20.48
C TYR A 303 4.78 -14.02 -19.69
N SER A 304 4.62 -14.14 -18.40
CA SER A 304 3.97 -13.12 -17.57
C SER A 304 4.89 -11.99 -17.13
N GLY A 305 6.22 -12.15 -17.26
CA GLY A 305 7.23 -11.18 -16.81
C GLY A 305 7.29 -11.04 -15.29
N HIS A 306 7.00 -12.08 -14.53
CA HIS A 306 7.22 -12.09 -13.09
C HIS A 306 8.70 -12.26 -12.75
N LYS A 307 9.16 -11.64 -11.65
CA LYS A 307 10.55 -11.73 -11.22
C LYS A 307 10.94 -13.10 -10.66
N THR A 308 9.97 -13.83 -10.08
CA THR A 308 10.19 -15.15 -9.48
C THR A 308 9.08 -16.12 -9.86
N GLU A 309 9.38 -17.41 -9.89
CA GLU A 309 8.40 -18.47 -10.12
C GLU A 309 7.33 -18.51 -9.01
N SER A 310 7.69 -18.26 -7.76
CA SER A 310 6.74 -18.19 -6.66
C SER A 310 5.64 -17.14 -6.86
N GLN A 311 5.96 -16.03 -7.54
CA GLN A 311 4.94 -15.03 -7.92
C GLN A 311 4.01 -15.56 -9.01
N VAL A 312 4.49 -16.42 -9.91
CA VAL A 312 3.65 -17.03 -10.95
C VAL A 312 2.62 -17.97 -10.35
N LEU A 313 3.02 -18.79 -9.37
CA LEU A 313 2.14 -19.74 -8.71
C LEU A 313 0.92 -19.10 -8.05
N VAL A 314 1.03 -17.86 -7.59
CA VAL A 314 -0.11 -17.08 -7.07
C VAL A 314 -1.16 -16.79 -8.15
N TYR A 315 -0.75 -16.79 -9.42
CA TYR A 315 -1.61 -16.50 -10.57
C TYR A 315 -2.03 -17.75 -11.36
N ASP A 316 -1.40 -18.91 -11.13
CA ASP A 316 -1.79 -20.19 -11.75
C ASP A 316 -2.92 -20.82 -10.93
N ARG A 317 -4.17 -20.47 -11.28
CA ARG A 317 -5.36 -20.74 -10.47
C ARG A 317 -6.29 -21.79 -11.07
N LYS A 318 -5.99 -22.27 -12.27
CA LYS A 318 -6.80 -23.32 -12.92
C LYS A 318 -6.57 -24.65 -12.20
N VAL A 319 -7.64 -25.28 -11.77
CA VAL A 319 -7.58 -26.60 -11.16
C VAL A 319 -7.09 -27.61 -12.22
N LYS A 320 -6.00 -28.29 -11.91
CA LYS A 320 -5.41 -29.28 -12.79
C LYS A 320 -5.92 -30.67 -12.44
N MET A 321 -6.23 -31.47 -13.47
CA MET A 321 -6.47 -32.88 -13.28
C MET A 321 -5.15 -33.58 -12.96
N SER A 322 -5.15 -34.39 -11.91
CA SER A 322 -4.01 -35.20 -11.51
C SER A 322 -4.37 -36.70 -11.70
N PRO A 323 -3.44 -37.51 -12.17
CA PRO A 323 -3.68 -38.96 -12.24
C PRO A 323 -3.85 -39.51 -10.82
N THR A 324 -4.71 -40.51 -10.70
CA THR A 324 -4.87 -41.28 -9.48
C THR A 324 -3.97 -42.53 -9.51
N LEU A 325 -3.61 -43.03 -8.33
CA LEU A 325 -2.92 -44.29 -8.21
C LEU A 325 -3.90 -45.43 -8.54
N ASP A 326 -3.61 -46.21 -9.59
CA ASP A 326 -4.33 -47.46 -9.86
C ASP A 326 -3.61 -48.63 -9.18
N ARG A 327 -4.33 -49.40 -8.36
CA ARG A 327 -3.81 -50.61 -7.76
C ARG A 327 -3.97 -51.75 -8.81
N LYS A 328 -2.87 -52.32 -9.25
CA LYS A 328 -2.92 -53.62 -9.93
C LYS A 328 -3.59 -54.63 -9.00
N ARG A 329 -4.75 -55.13 -9.40
CA ARG A 329 -5.45 -56.22 -8.72
C ARG A 329 -4.74 -57.53 -8.96
#